data_33b1c6304df6a288aebaf1b0e102aa7c
#
_entry.id   33b1c6304df6a288aebaf1b0e102aa7c
#
_cell.length_a   1.000
_cell.length_b   1.000
_cell.length_c   1.000
_cell.angle_alpha   90.00
_cell.angle_beta   90.00
_cell.angle_gamma   90.00
#
_symmetry.space_group_name_H-M   'P 1'
#
loop_
_entity.id
_entity.type
_entity.pdbx_description
1 polymer ?
#
loop_
_entity_poly.entity_id
_entity_poly.type
_entity_poly.pdbx_seq_one_letter_code
_entity_poly.pdbx_strand_id
1 'polypeptide(L)'
;MTWALRRLVLAPAVVASAVLLWFTLPLWLLGAALVSPVVPGRLRVVRLAWVAVLYLTIEALLLVVLLGMWLASGFGRRIRTPYWEGIHYDLVQGVMWIFFREARRVLRLTITTDGPAPDAHPGVPIVVCCRHAGPGDSFTLVHALMHWYGREPRVVLKDTLAWDPAIDVLLNRIPARFITPGRPGEDVDKQIAALATGLDENDAFVIFPEGGNFTPQRRTRAIERLRRLGLQAMADRAERMTHVLAPKPGGLLAALDAAPEADVVLVAHTGLDHLTGVADIWRALPMDKRLTMRWWQVPRAEIPTDRDARIDWLYGWWETIDAWVAENRPEDLPPGRSR
;
A
#
# COMPACT_ATOMS: atom_id res chain seq x y z
N MET A 1 19.01 -12.42 1.18
CA MET A 1 20.10 -11.42 1.03
C MET A 1 20.40 -10.82 2.38
N THR A 2 21.66 -10.67 2.73
CA THR A 2 22.06 -10.20 4.06
C THR A 2 21.75 -8.71 4.25
N TRP A 3 21.42 -8.31 5.46
CA TRP A 3 21.25 -6.92 5.89
C TRP A 3 22.44 -6.03 5.45
N ALA A 4 23.68 -6.55 5.60
CA ALA A 4 24.90 -5.84 5.21
C ALA A 4 24.92 -5.48 3.72
N LEU A 5 24.52 -6.38 2.83
CA LEU A 5 24.50 -6.12 1.39
C LEU A 5 23.50 -4.99 1.03
N ARG A 6 22.33 -4.97 1.65
CA ARG A 6 21.32 -3.92 1.41
C ARG A 6 21.83 -2.54 1.84
N ARG A 7 22.45 -2.43 3.02
CA ARG A 7 22.81 -1.13 3.61
C ARG A 7 24.22 -0.66 3.27
N LEU A 8 25.16 -1.57 3.04
CA LEU A 8 26.56 -1.20 2.76
C LEU A 8 26.90 -1.20 1.26
N VAL A 9 26.07 -1.85 0.44
CA VAL A 9 26.31 -1.89 -1.01
C VAL A 9 25.17 -1.21 -1.76
N LEU A 10 23.91 -1.64 -1.59
CA LEU A 10 22.79 -1.09 -2.36
C LEU A 10 22.50 0.38 -1.99
N ALA A 11 22.51 0.75 -0.71
CA ALA A 11 22.21 2.13 -0.33
C ALA A 11 23.26 3.13 -0.91
N PRO A 12 24.59 2.92 -0.78
CA PRO A 12 25.56 3.77 -1.45
C PRO A 12 25.44 3.74 -2.98
N ALA A 13 25.13 2.57 -3.58
CA ALA A 13 24.95 2.45 -5.02
C ALA A 13 23.75 3.28 -5.53
N VAL A 14 22.64 3.31 -4.80
CA VAL A 14 21.47 4.15 -5.10
C VAL A 14 21.85 5.64 -5.07
N VAL A 15 22.55 6.08 -4.02
CA VAL A 15 23.00 7.47 -3.91
C VAL A 15 23.95 7.84 -5.06
N ALA A 16 24.94 6.98 -5.36
CA ALA A 16 25.87 7.20 -6.47
C ALA A 16 25.13 7.23 -7.82
N SER A 17 24.14 6.34 -8.01
CA SER A 17 23.33 6.30 -9.23
C SER A 17 22.48 7.57 -9.39
N ALA A 18 21.92 8.10 -8.30
CA ALA A 18 21.17 9.36 -8.33
C ALA A 18 22.08 10.54 -8.71
N VAL A 19 23.26 10.62 -8.13
CA VAL A 19 24.24 11.66 -8.48
C VAL A 19 24.64 11.56 -9.96
N LEU A 20 24.98 10.37 -10.45
CA LEU A 20 25.28 10.16 -11.86
C LEU A 20 24.12 10.53 -12.78
N LEU A 21 22.90 10.15 -12.39
CA LEU A 21 21.69 10.48 -13.15
C LEU A 21 21.49 11.99 -13.27
N TRP A 22 21.72 12.75 -12.19
CA TRP A 22 21.63 14.22 -12.23
C TRP A 22 22.67 14.86 -13.15
N PHE A 23 23.91 14.38 -13.14
CA PHE A 23 24.96 14.84 -14.06
C PHE A 23 24.64 14.53 -15.52
N THR A 24 23.99 13.41 -15.79
CA THR A 24 23.63 12.95 -17.14
C THR A 24 22.20 13.33 -17.54
N LEU A 25 21.43 13.96 -16.64
CA LEU A 25 20.02 14.28 -16.85
C LEU A 25 19.71 15.01 -18.17
N PRO A 26 20.48 16.04 -18.60
CA PRO A 26 20.21 16.70 -19.88
C PRO A 26 20.25 15.74 -21.07
N LEU A 27 21.16 14.76 -21.05
CA LEU A 27 21.27 13.76 -22.11
C LEU A 27 20.07 12.82 -22.12
N TRP A 28 19.63 12.36 -20.94
CA TRP A 28 18.43 11.52 -20.83
C TRP A 28 17.16 12.24 -21.27
N LEU A 29 16.97 13.48 -20.86
CA LEU A 29 15.82 14.28 -21.26
C LEU A 29 15.84 14.60 -22.76
N LEU A 30 17.01 14.91 -23.33
CA LEU A 30 17.14 15.10 -24.77
C LEU A 30 16.83 13.83 -25.55
N GLY A 31 17.40 12.68 -25.15
CA GLY A 31 17.07 11.39 -25.75
C GLY A 31 15.59 11.03 -25.65
N ALA A 32 14.99 11.25 -24.47
CA ALA A 32 13.56 11.03 -24.26
C ALA A 32 12.70 11.97 -25.13
N ALA A 33 13.10 13.22 -25.30
CA ALA A 33 12.42 14.19 -26.15
C ALA A 33 12.50 13.79 -27.63
N LEU A 34 13.68 13.37 -28.11
CA LEU A 34 13.87 12.92 -29.50
C LEU A 34 13.07 11.66 -29.83
N VAL A 35 12.91 10.73 -28.88
CA VAL A 35 12.13 9.49 -29.07
C VAL A 35 10.63 9.74 -28.92
N SER A 36 10.22 10.75 -28.16
CA SER A 36 8.81 11.02 -27.87
C SER A 36 7.88 11.21 -29.07
N PRO A 37 8.29 11.82 -30.19
CA PRO A 37 7.42 11.94 -31.38
C PRO A 37 7.09 10.59 -32.04
N VAL A 38 7.98 9.60 -31.88
CA VAL A 38 7.81 8.27 -32.50
C VAL A 38 7.00 7.32 -31.61
N VAL A 39 6.94 7.62 -30.31
CA VAL A 39 6.21 6.80 -29.33
C VAL A 39 4.85 7.43 -29.02
N PRO A 40 3.72 6.75 -29.30
CA PRO A 40 2.40 7.28 -29.01
C PRO A 40 2.20 7.54 -27.51
N GLY A 41 1.54 8.65 -27.13
CA GLY A 41 1.18 8.91 -25.73
C GLY A 41 1.69 10.24 -25.14
N ARG A 42 1.64 11.36 -25.89
CA ARG A 42 1.84 12.72 -25.33
C ARG A 42 3.08 12.85 -24.42
N LEU A 43 4.28 12.63 -24.96
CA LEU A 43 5.55 12.67 -24.21
C LEU A 43 5.67 11.53 -23.16
N ARG A 44 5.14 10.38 -23.44
CA ARG A 44 5.15 9.21 -22.54
C ARG A 44 6.56 8.90 -22.00
N VAL A 45 7.56 8.91 -22.89
CA VAL A 45 8.96 8.62 -22.51
C VAL A 45 9.49 9.66 -21.55
N VAL A 46 9.26 10.95 -21.82
CA VAL A 46 9.69 12.06 -20.94
C VAL A 46 9.00 11.97 -19.57
N ARG A 47 7.70 11.67 -19.55
CA ARG A 47 6.96 11.51 -18.28
C ARG A 47 7.50 10.38 -17.44
N LEU A 48 7.75 9.23 -18.06
CA LEU A 48 8.30 8.07 -17.34
C LEU A 48 9.73 8.33 -16.86
N ALA A 49 10.56 8.93 -17.72
CA ALA A 49 11.91 9.33 -17.33
C ALA A 49 11.89 10.30 -16.14
N TRP A 50 10.99 11.28 -16.14
CA TRP A 50 10.85 12.22 -15.02
C TRP A 50 10.41 11.52 -13.72
N VAL A 51 9.44 10.61 -13.78
CA VAL A 51 9.01 9.84 -12.59
C VAL A 51 10.16 8.97 -12.07
N ALA A 52 10.95 8.36 -12.94
CA ALA A 52 12.12 7.58 -12.55
C ALA A 52 13.20 8.44 -11.89
N VAL A 53 13.48 9.63 -12.45
CA VAL A 53 14.40 10.62 -11.85
C VAL A 53 13.91 11.05 -10.48
N LEU A 54 12.62 11.38 -10.36
CA LEU A 54 12.01 11.78 -9.11
C LEU A 54 12.14 10.68 -8.06
N TYR A 55 11.77 9.45 -8.42
CA TYR A 55 11.86 8.30 -7.51
C TYR A 55 13.29 8.10 -7.00
N LEU A 56 14.27 8.02 -7.90
CA LEU A 56 15.66 7.81 -7.53
C LEU A 56 16.24 8.97 -6.70
N THR A 57 15.81 10.21 -6.99
CA THR A 57 16.21 11.38 -6.21
C THR A 57 15.64 11.32 -4.79
N ILE A 58 14.36 11.01 -4.65
CA ILE A 58 13.70 10.85 -3.35
C ILE A 58 14.39 9.75 -2.55
N GLU A 59 14.65 8.61 -3.17
CA GLU A 59 15.31 7.46 -2.58
C GLU A 59 16.69 7.83 -2.02
N ALA A 60 17.51 8.52 -2.83
CA ALA A 60 18.84 8.96 -2.42
C ALA A 60 18.78 10.00 -1.28
N LEU A 61 17.88 10.98 -1.38
CA LEU A 61 17.70 11.99 -0.32
C LEU A 61 17.22 11.35 0.99
N LEU A 62 16.27 10.42 0.92
CA LEU A 62 15.82 9.67 2.08
C LEU A 62 16.98 8.95 2.76
N LEU A 63 17.81 8.23 2.01
CA LEU A 63 18.96 7.52 2.55
C LEU A 63 19.94 8.46 3.27
N VAL A 64 20.21 9.63 2.68
CA VAL A 64 21.10 10.65 3.30
C VAL A 64 20.47 11.21 4.57
N VAL A 65 19.18 11.58 4.54
CA VAL A 65 18.45 12.09 5.72
C VAL A 65 18.40 11.04 6.82
N LEU A 66 18.07 9.79 6.47
CA LEU A 66 18.01 8.69 7.43
C LEU A 66 19.38 8.38 8.04
N LEU A 67 20.48 8.56 7.30
CA LEU A 67 21.84 8.47 7.85
C LEU A 67 22.10 9.62 8.82
N GLY A 68 21.73 10.86 8.47
CA GLY A 68 21.83 12.02 9.35
C GLY A 68 21.02 11.84 10.65
N MET A 69 19.80 11.35 10.56
CA MET A 69 18.97 11.03 11.73
C MET A 69 19.59 9.95 12.61
N TRP A 70 20.22 8.94 12.03
CA TRP A 70 20.94 7.91 12.77
C TRP A 70 22.12 8.50 13.54
N LEU A 71 22.91 9.38 12.93
CA LEU A 71 24.01 10.10 13.63
C LEU A 71 23.45 10.98 14.76
N ALA A 72 22.42 11.81 14.46
CA ALA A 72 21.83 12.74 15.41
C ALA A 72 21.15 12.05 16.61
N SER A 73 20.64 10.82 16.43
CA SER A 73 20.04 10.01 17.50
C SER A 73 21.09 9.30 18.39
N GLY A 74 22.36 9.70 18.30
CA GLY A 74 23.46 9.09 19.04
C GLY A 74 23.87 7.73 18.47
N PHE A 75 24.13 7.70 17.18
CA PHE A 75 24.45 6.46 16.41
C PHE A 75 23.35 5.39 16.56
N GLY A 76 22.10 5.84 16.49
CA GLY A 76 20.93 4.95 16.54
C GLY A 76 20.49 4.53 17.94
N ARG A 77 21.16 4.95 19.02
CA ARG A 77 20.79 4.55 20.39
C ARG A 77 19.38 5.01 20.80
N ARG A 78 18.92 6.17 20.29
CA ARG A 78 17.62 6.77 20.59
C ARG A 78 16.63 6.68 19.43
N ILE A 79 17.00 6.05 18.30
CA ILE A 79 16.26 6.09 17.02
C ILE A 79 14.83 5.53 17.12
N ARG A 80 14.55 4.69 18.12
CA ARG A 80 13.24 4.06 18.36
C ARG A 80 12.48 4.66 19.54
N THR A 81 12.87 5.85 20.00
CA THR A 81 12.07 6.58 20.99
C THR A 81 10.87 7.24 20.30
N PRO A 82 9.74 7.51 21.02
CA PRO A 82 8.57 8.15 20.43
C PRO A 82 8.87 9.45 19.69
N TYR A 83 9.79 10.27 20.23
CA TYR A 83 10.23 11.49 19.56
C TYR A 83 10.84 11.25 18.16
N TRP A 84 11.75 10.28 18.03
CA TRP A 84 12.37 9.97 16.74
C TRP A 84 11.40 9.23 15.82
N GLU A 85 10.49 8.45 16.37
CA GLU A 85 9.43 7.78 15.60
C GLU A 85 8.53 8.82 14.92
N GLY A 86 8.04 9.83 15.65
CA GLY A 86 7.27 10.94 15.09
C GLY A 86 8.03 11.68 13.99
N ILE A 87 9.35 11.98 14.18
CA ILE A 87 10.16 12.59 13.11
C ILE A 87 10.24 11.70 11.85
N HIS A 88 10.28 10.38 12.02
CA HIS A 88 10.25 9.47 10.84
C HIS A 88 8.88 9.53 10.14
N TYR A 89 7.79 9.60 10.88
CA TYR A 89 6.46 9.77 10.26
C TYR A 89 6.34 11.12 9.54
N ASP A 90 6.81 12.21 10.12
CA ASP A 90 6.86 13.52 9.44
C ASP A 90 7.67 13.47 8.13
N LEU A 91 8.82 12.76 8.16
CA LEU A 91 9.65 12.56 6.98
C LEU A 91 8.90 11.78 5.90
N VAL A 92 8.23 10.68 6.26
CA VAL A 92 7.41 9.88 5.33
C VAL A 92 6.31 10.73 4.75
N GLN A 93 5.59 11.47 5.58
CA GLN A 93 4.52 12.35 5.16
C GLN A 93 5.01 13.36 4.12
N GLY A 94 6.10 14.07 4.40
CA GLY A 94 6.67 15.05 3.47
C GLY A 94 7.08 14.43 2.13
N VAL A 95 7.75 13.29 2.17
CA VAL A 95 8.17 12.55 0.97
C VAL A 95 6.97 12.06 0.15
N MET A 96 5.98 11.47 0.80
CA MET A 96 4.76 11.01 0.13
C MET A 96 4.00 12.16 -0.51
N TRP A 97 3.94 13.33 0.15
CA TRP A 97 3.32 14.53 -0.42
C TRP A 97 4.02 14.98 -1.71
N ILE A 98 5.35 15.09 -1.70
CA ILE A 98 6.12 15.48 -2.88
C ILE A 98 5.90 14.48 -4.01
N PHE A 99 6.04 13.19 -3.72
CA PHE A 99 5.89 12.13 -4.71
C PHE A 99 4.49 12.13 -5.34
N PHE A 100 3.44 12.15 -4.51
CA PHE A 100 2.07 12.12 -5.02
C PHE A 100 1.67 13.40 -5.75
N ARG A 101 2.14 14.57 -5.30
CA ARG A 101 1.92 15.81 -6.03
C ARG A 101 2.48 15.75 -7.45
N GLU A 102 3.73 15.32 -7.60
CA GLU A 102 4.39 15.21 -8.89
C GLU A 102 3.85 14.05 -9.73
N ALA A 103 3.62 12.90 -9.14
CA ALA A 103 3.04 11.76 -9.84
C ALA A 103 1.65 12.09 -10.42
N ARG A 104 0.78 12.70 -9.62
CA ARG A 104 -0.55 13.15 -10.09
C ARG A 104 -0.43 14.13 -11.26
N ARG A 105 0.47 15.11 -11.17
CA ARG A 105 0.71 16.10 -12.23
C ARG A 105 1.24 15.44 -13.51
N VAL A 106 2.28 14.63 -13.39
CA VAL A 106 2.99 14.04 -14.53
C VAL A 106 2.17 12.94 -15.18
N LEU A 107 1.53 12.09 -14.38
CA LEU A 107 0.72 10.97 -14.87
C LEU A 107 -0.73 11.40 -15.20
N ARG A 108 -1.14 12.63 -14.83
CA ARG A 108 -2.50 13.13 -15.00
C ARG A 108 -3.52 12.24 -14.28
N LEU A 109 -3.19 11.90 -13.03
CA LEU A 109 -4.02 11.08 -12.16
C LEU A 109 -4.82 11.97 -11.21
N THR A 110 -6.14 11.82 -11.19
CA THR A 110 -7.02 12.44 -10.19
C THR A 110 -7.38 11.42 -9.12
N ILE A 111 -7.25 11.79 -7.84
CA ILE A 111 -7.68 10.96 -6.73
C ILE A 111 -8.86 11.68 -6.06
N THR A 112 -9.99 10.98 -5.92
CA THR A 112 -11.22 11.50 -5.33
C THR A 112 -11.76 10.55 -4.30
N THR A 113 -12.54 11.07 -3.34
CA THR A 113 -13.32 10.27 -2.39
C THR A 113 -14.78 10.26 -2.81
N ASP A 114 -15.44 9.13 -2.64
CA ASP A 114 -16.88 8.98 -2.74
C ASP A 114 -17.47 8.94 -1.33
N GLY A 115 -18.41 9.85 -1.05
CA GLY A 115 -19.01 10.02 0.27
C GLY A 115 -18.17 10.84 1.25
N PRO A 116 -18.62 10.95 2.51
CA PRO A 116 -17.91 11.69 3.54
C PRO A 116 -16.57 11.02 3.85
N ALA A 117 -15.55 11.84 4.07
CA ALA A 117 -14.28 11.35 4.57
C ALA A 117 -14.51 10.81 6.01
N PRO A 118 -14.14 9.56 6.30
CA PRO A 118 -14.25 9.09 7.66
C PRO A 118 -13.03 9.54 8.43
N ASP A 119 -13.18 10.46 9.27
CA ASP A 119 -12.42 10.57 10.53
C ASP A 119 -13.39 11.11 11.56
N ALA A 120 -14.46 10.37 11.72
CA ALA A 120 -15.54 10.73 12.61
C ALA A 120 -15.15 10.59 14.09
N HIS A 121 -14.07 9.88 14.39
CA HIS A 121 -13.63 9.62 15.76
C HIS A 121 -12.14 9.90 15.95
N PRO A 122 -11.68 11.18 15.84
CA PRO A 122 -10.33 11.52 16.22
C PRO A 122 -10.14 11.13 17.71
N GLY A 123 -9.00 10.52 18.02
CA GLY A 123 -8.74 10.06 19.38
C GLY A 123 -9.06 8.59 19.64
N VAL A 124 -9.42 7.82 18.59
CA VAL A 124 -9.59 6.36 18.65
C VAL A 124 -8.67 5.69 17.62
N PRO A 125 -7.89 4.66 17.99
CA PRO A 125 -7.09 3.91 17.03
C PRO A 125 -7.99 3.22 15.98
N ILE A 126 -7.46 2.99 14.79
CA ILE A 126 -8.21 2.36 13.72
C ILE A 126 -7.47 1.15 13.12
N VAL A 127 -8.24 0.11 12.79
CA VAL A 127 -7.82 -1.00 11.95
C VAL A 127 -8.37 -0.79 10.55
N VAL A 128 -7.49 -0.57 9.59
CA VAL A 128 -7.87 -0.26 8.21
C VAL A 128 -7.80 -1.50 7.34
N CYS A 129 -8.94 -1.95 6.85
CA CYS A 129 -9.09 -3.09 5.94
C CYS A 129 -9.30 -2.57 4.51
N CYS A 130 -8.28 -2.68 3.67
CA CYS A 130 -8.34 -2.18 2.30
C CYS A 130 -8.39 -3.32 1.28
N ARG A 131 -9.18 -3.10 0.23
CA ARG A 131 -9.14 -3.90 -1.01
C ARG A 131 -7.76 -3.79 -1.65
N HIS A 132 -7.32 -4.86 -2.34
CA HIS A 132 -6.02 -4.90 -2.98
C HIS A 132 -6.14 -5.18 -4.49
N ALA A 133 -6.22 -4.13 -5.31
CA ALA A 133 -6.37 -4.23 -6.77
C ALA A 133 -5.05 -4.15 -7.53
N GLY A 134 -4.08 -3.38 -7.05
CA GLY A 134 -2.85 -3.13 -7.80
C GLY A 134 -1.64 -2.72 -6.94
N PRO A 135 -0.46 -2.59 -7.58
CA PRO A 135 0.80 -2.32 -6.86
C PRO A 135 0.89 -0.91 -6.22
N GLY A 136 0.02 0.02 -6.63
CA GLY A 136 -0.01 1.39 -6.09
C GLY A 136 -0.93 1.60 -4.89
N ASP A 137 -1.75 0.61 -4.55
CA ASP A 137 -2.81 0.73 -3.55
C ASP A 137 -2.28 1.08 -2.16
N SER A 138 -1.25 0.37 -1.71
CA SER A 138 -0.65 0.56 -0.40
C SER A 138 -0.09 1.98 -0.24
N PHE A 139 0.60 2.49 -1.27
CA PHE A 139 1.14 3.85 -1.25
C PHE A 139 0.03 4.91 -1.23
N THR A 140 -1.02 4.70 -2.04
CA THR A 140 -2.17 5.61 -2.08
C THR A 140 -2.91 5.62 -0.74
N LEU A 141 -3.11 4.46 -0.13
CA LEU A 141 -3.75 4.33 1.17
C LEU A 141 -2.92 5.01 2.26
N VAL A 142 -1.61 4.73 2.33
CA VAL A 142 -0.70 5.37 3.30
C VAL A 142 -0.70 6.88 3.12
N HIS A 143 -0.62 7.37 1.86
CA HIS A 143 -0.73 8.80 1.59
C HIS A 143 -2.04 9.39 2.08
N ALA A 144 -3.18 8.74 1.84
CA ALA A 144 -4.48 9.21 2.30
C ALA A 144 -4.57 9.22 3.85
N LEU A 145 -4.13 8.16 4.52
CA LEU A 145 -4.13 8.08 5.98
C LEU A 145 -3.29 9.21 6.61
N MET A 146 -2.09 9.45 6.08
CA MET A 146 -1.20 10.47 6.63
C MET A 146 -1.64 11.90 6.32
N HIS A 147 -2.14 12.16 5.08
CA HIS A 147 -2.43 13.54 4.65
C HIS A 147 -3.87 13.99 4.84
N TRP A 148 -4.82 13.05 4.75
CA TRP A 148 -6.24 13.41 4.87
C TRP A 148 -6.76 13.20 6.28
N TYR A 149 -6.15 12.27 7.03
CA TYR A 149 -6.62 11.85 8.34
C TYR A 149 -5.61 12.07 9.47
N GLY A 150 -4.37 12.47 9.16
CA GLY A 150 -3.34 12.74 10.16
C GLY A 150 -2.94 11.49 10.96
N ARG A 151 -3.06 10.30 10.35
CA ARG A 151 -2.78 9.02 11.03
C ARG A 151 -1.35 8.55 10.80
N GLU A 152 -0.84 7.79 11.75
CA GLU A 152 0.44 7.09 11.70
C GLU A 152 0.23 5.62 11.28
N PRO A 153 0.50 5.25 10.00
CA PRO A 153 0.22 3.91 9.53
C PRO A 153 1.20 2.88 10.09
N ARG A 154 0.67 1.82 10.74
CA ARG A 154 1.42 0.61 11.06
C ARG A 154 1.14 -0.43 9.97
N VAL A 155 2.17 -0.84 9.24
CA VAL A 155 1.98 -1.61 8.01
C VAL A 155 2.68 -2.97 8.03
N VAL A 156 2.01 -3.96 7.44
CA VAL A 156 2.59 -5.28 7.17
C VAL A 156 2.93 -5.36 5.69
N LEU A 157 4.19 -5.69 5.37
CA LEU A 157 4.72 -5.71 4.02
C LEU A 157 5.37 -7.05 3.68
N LYS A 158 5.49 -7.32 2.38
CA LYS A 158 6.29 -8.46 1.92
C LYS A 158 7.78 -8.15 2.08
N ASP A 159 8.54 -9.15 2.47
CA ASP A 159 10.00 -9.09 2.62
C ASP A 159 10.74 -8.67 1.34
N THR A 160 10.15 -8.91 0.17
CA THR A 160 10.70 -8.46 -1.10
C THR A 160 10.82 -6.94 -1.21
N LEU A 161 10.01 -6.17 -0.47
CA LEU A 161 10.11 -4.71 -0.45
C LEU A 161 11.33 -4.21 0.33
N ALA A 162 11.94 -5.04 1.17
CA ALA A 162 13.19 -4.73 1.83
C ALA A 162 14.42 -4.70 0.87
N TRP A 163 14.23 -5.00 -0.43
CA TRP A 163 15.26 -4.79 -1.43
C TRP A 163 15.46 -3.31 -1.79
N ASP A 164 14.43 -2.50 -1.58
CA ASP A 164 14.54 -1.04 -1.64
C ASP A 164 15.24 -0.56 -0.36
N PRO A 165 16.43 0.08 -0.47
CA PRO A 165 17.23 0.40 0.71
C PRO A 165 16.61 1.45 1.62
N ALA A 166 15.89 2.45 1.09
CA ALA A 166 15.25 3.45 1.93
C ALA A 166 14.03 2.86 2.64
N ILE A 167 13.23 2.03 1.95
CA ILE A 167 12.13 1.28 2.57
C ILE A 167 12.69 0.36 3.67
N ASP A 168 13.79 -0.39 3.42
CA ASP A 168 14.41 -1.24 4.45
C ASP A 168 14.86 -0.43 5.67
N VAL A 169 15.55 0.69 5.46
CA VAL A 169 16.06 1.49 6.59
C VAL A 169 14.92 2.14 7.35
N LEU A 170 13.97 2.76 6.65
CA LEU A 170 12.87 3.51 7.22
C LEU A 170 11.92 2.61 8.04
N LEU A 171 11.40 1.55 7.40
CA LEU A 171 10.39 0.68 8.02
C LEU A 171 10.95 -0.22 9.14
N ASN A 172 12.27 -0.33 9.26
CA ASN A 172 12.88 -0.92 10.46
C ASN A 172 13.00 0.07 11.63
N ARG A 173 12.57 1.32 11.48
CA ARG A 173 12.65 2.36 12.52
C ARG A 173 11.29 2.83 13.03
N ILE A 174 10.23 2.56 12.29
CA ILE A 174 8.84 2.81 12.67
C ILE A 174 8.10 1.47 12.85
N PRO A 175 6.91 1.46 13.46
CA PRO A 175 6.09 0.25 13.61
C PRO A 175 5.67 -0.32 12.25
N ALA A 176 6.47 -1.24 11.73
CA ALA A 176 6.21 -1.96 10.51
C ALA A 176 6.77 -3.40 10.59
N ARG A 177 6.22 -4.32 9.81
CA ARG A 177 6.69 -5.70 9.80
C ARG A 177 6.80 -6.25 8.39
N PHE A 178 7.99 -6.74 8.06
CA PHE A 178 8.19 -7.53 6.85
C PHE A 178 7.85 -8.99 7.12
N ILE A 179 7.02 -9.57 6.26
CA ILE A 179 6.59 -10.98 6.34
C ILE A 179 6.92 -11.72 5.05
N THR A 180 7.20 -13.04 5.19
CA THR A 180 7.36 -13.97 4.08
C THR A 180 6.20 -14.97 4.11
N PRO A 181 5.09 -14.76 3.39
CA PRO A 181 3.95 -15.66 3.43
C PRO A 181 4.35 -17.10 3.05
N GLY A 182 3.99 -18.07 3.90
CA GLY A 182 4.26 -19.48 3.66
C GLY A 182 5.64 -19.97 4.09
N ARG A 183 6.43 -19.15 4.78
CA ARG A 183 7.71 -19.58 5.36
C ARG A 183 7.44 -20.53 6.54
N PRO A 184 8.07 -21.73 6.57
CA PRO A 184 7.93 -22.64 7.69
C PRO A 184 8.36 -21.99 9.03
N GLY A 185 7.53 -22.12 10.05
CA GLY A 185 7.79 -21.54 11.38
C GLY A 185 7.43 -20.05 11.52
N GLU A 186 6.96 -19.38 10.48
CA GLU A 186 6.49 -18.00 10.55
C GLU A 186 4.97 -17.97 10.78
N ASP A 187 4.57 -17.58 12.00
CA ASP A 187 3.18 -17.35 12.36
C ASP A 187 2.80 -15.90 12.03
N VAL A 188 2.20 -15.71 10.85
CA VAL A 188 1.83 -14.40 10.35
C VAL A 188 0.79 -13.74 11.24
N ASP A 189 -0.17 -14.49 11.78
CA ASP A 189 -1.23 -13.95 12.62
C ASP A 189 -0.65 -13.42 13.95
N LYS A 190 0.35 -14.12 14.53
CA LYS A 190 1.08 -13.60 15.71
C LYS A 190 1.86 -12.32 15.42
N GLN A 191 2.47 -12.21 14.25
CA GLN A 191 3.19 -11.01 13.86
C GLN A 191 2.26 -9.83 13.65
N ILE A 192 1.08 -10.08 13.07
CA ILE A 192 0.00 -9.10 12.92
C ILE A 192 -0.49 -8.64 14.30
N ALA A 193 -0.81 -9.58 15.20
CA ALA A 193 -1.24 -9.25 16.56
C ALA A 193 -0.19 -8.40 17.30
N ALA A 194 1.09 -8.78 17.22
CA ALA A 194 2.16 -8.03 17.85
C ALA A 194 2.30 -6.60 17.32
N LEU A 195 2.05 -6.36 16.03
CA LEU A 195 2.09 -5.03 15.42
C LEU A 195 0.84 -4.21 15.75
N ALA A 196 -0.31 -4.86 15.94
CA ALA A 196 -1.57 -4.24 16.34
C ALA A 196 -1.69 -4.01 17.85
N THR A 197 -0.74 -4.51 18.64
CA THR A 197 -0.75 -4.30 20.09
C THR A 197 -0.32 -2.86 20.43
N GLY A 198 -1.02 -2.22 21.38
CA GLY A 198 -0.69 -0.88 21.86
C GLY A 198 -0.83 0.19 20.78
N LEU A 199 -1.89 0.12 19.99
CA LEU A 199 -2.28 1.23 19.13
C LEU A 199 -2.72 2.42 19.98
N ASP A 200 -2.25 3.61 19.65
CA ASP A 200 -2.73 4.85 20.23
C ASP A 200 -3.71 5.60 19.32
N GLU A 201 -4.17 6.75 19.77
CA GLU A 201 -5.19 7.56 19.08
C GLU A 201 -4.80 8.03 17.68
N ASN A 202 -3.49 8.04 17.37
CA ASN A 202 -2.99 8.46 16.05
C ASN A 202 -2.75 7.27 15.11
N ASP A 203 -2.71 6.06 15.65
CA ASP A 203 -2.35 4.88 14.89
C ASP A 203 -3.44 4.42 13.92
N ALA A 204 -3.00 4.00 12.74
CA ALA A 204 -3.81 3.27 11.76
C ALA A 204 -3.13 1.94 11.41
N PHE A 205 -3.59 0.84 11.98
CA PHE A 205 -3.10 -0.48 11.60
C PHE A 205 -3.68 -0.90 10.25
N VAL A 206 -2.82 -1.09 9.25
CA VAL A 206 -3.23 -1.36 7.86
C VAL A 206 -3.11 -2.83 7.53
N ILE A 207 -4.20 -3.43 7.06
CA ILE A 207 -4.24 -4.79 6.56
C ILE A 207 -4.97 -4.89 5.21
N PHE A 208 -4.50 -5.81 4.37
CA PHE A 208 -5.17 -6.22 3.13
C PHE A 208 -5.67 -7.65 3.30
N PRO A 209 -6.92 -7.86 3.70
CA PRO A 209 -7.46 -9.21 3.99
C PRO A 209 -7.39 -10.17 2.82
N GLU A 210 -7.36 -9.69 1.59
CA GLU A 210 -7.18 -10.49 0.37
C GLU A 210 -5.82 -11.21 0.32
N GLY A 211 -4.80 -10.64 0.96
CA GLY A 211 -3.43 -11.18 0.99
C GLY A 211 -2.71 -11.12 -0.36
N GLY A 212 -3.18 -10.30 -1.29
CA GLY A 212 -2.53 -10.03 -2.58
C GLY A 212 -3.46 -9.37 -3.58
N ASN A 213 -2.87 -8.78 -4.63
CA ASN A 213 -3.60 -8.06 -5.67
C ASN A 213 -4.64 -8.93 -6.36
N PHE A 214 -5.80 -8.35 -6.67
CA PHE A 214 -6.84 -9.03 -7.43
C PHE A 214 -6.32 -9.42 -8.83
N THR A 215 -6.57 -10.67 -9.21
CA THR A 215 -6.53 -11.16 -10.59
C THR A 215 -7.56 -12.28 -10.75
N PRO A 216 -8.16 -12.47 -11.95
CA PRO A 216 -9.11 -13.57 -12.18
C PRO A 216 -8.56 -14.93 -11.78
N GLN A 217 -7.30 -15.21 -12.11
CA GLN A 217 -6.64 -16.48 -11.76
C GLN A 217 -6.48 -16.66 -10.24
N ARG A 218 -6.14 -15.60 -9.51
CA ARG A 218 -6.05 -15.67 -8.04
C ARG A 218 -7.40 -15.88 -7.42
N ARG A 219 -8.45 -15.24 -7.96
CA ARG A 219 -9.83 -15.46 -7.52
C ARG A 219 -10.23 -16.91 -7.66
N THR A 220 -10.06 -17.52 -8.83
CA THR A 220 -10.34 -18.94 -9.06
C THR A 220 -9.59 -19.83 -8.07
N ARG A 221 -8.29 -19.62 -7.91
CA ARG A 221 -7.46 -20.39 -6.96
C ARG A 221 -7.90 -20.21 -5.50
N ALA A 222 -8.37 -19.02 -5.11
CA ALA A 222 -8.87 -18.77 -3.76
C ALA A 222 -10.17 -19.57 -3.50
N ILE A 223 -11.11 -19.57 -4.44
CA ILE A 223 -12.35 -20.35 -4.39
C ILE A 223 -12.06 -21.85 -4.31
N GLU A 224 -11.20 -22.37 -5.19
CA GLU A 224 -10.79 -23.78 -5.18
C GLU A 224 -10.13 -24.18 -3.85
N ARG A 225 -9.33 -23.28 -3.26
CA ARG A 225 -8.74 -23.51 -1.95
C ARG A 225 -9.79 -23.60 -0.86
N LEU A 226 -10.79 -22.72 -0.83
CA LEU A 226 -11.88 -22.76 0.15
C LEU A 226 -12.65 -24.08 0.04
N ARG A 227 -12.95 -24.54 -1.17
CA ARG A 227 -13.61 -25.84 -1.42
C ARG A 227 -12.77 -27.01 -0.89
N ARG A 228 -11.47 -27.03 -1.18
CA ARG A 228 -10.56 -28.10 -0.68
C ARG A 228 -10.46 -28.13 0.83
N LEU A 229 -10.66 -27.00 1.50
CA LEU A 229 -10.69 -26.90 2.96
C LEU A 229 -12.06 -27.22 3.57
N GLY A 230 -13.06 -27.59 2.76
CA GLY A 230 -14.42 -27.87 3.21
C GLY A 230 -15.24 -26.62 3.59
N LEU A 231 -14.74 -25.44 3.27
CA LEU A 231 -15.36 -24.14 3.59
C LEU A 231 -16.36 -23.73 2.49
N GLN A 232 -17.37 -24.58 2.25
CA GLN A 232 -18.28 -24.43 1.11
C GLN A 232 -19.04 -23.10 1.13
N ALA A 233 -19.62 -22.72 2.29
CA ALA A 233 -20.37 -21.47 2.41
C ALA A 233 -19.51 -20.23 2.04
N MET A 234 -18.23 -20.22 2.45
CA MET A 234 -17.31 -19.15 2.07
C MET A 234 -16.95 -19.19 0.58
N ALA A 235 -16.83 -20.39 -0.01
CA ALA A 235 -16.57 -20.55 -1.43
C ALA A 235 -17.73 -20.01 -2.27
N ASP A 236 -18.97 -20.32 -1.87
CA ASP A 236 -20.19 -19.86 -2.56
C ASP A 236 -20.33 -18.32 -2.49
N ARG A 237 -19.96 -17.71 -1.34
CA ARG A 237 -19.88 -16.25 -1.21
C ARG A 237 -18.79 -15.66 -2.12
N ALA A 238 -17.60 -16.26 -2.12
CA ALA A 238 -16.49 -15.83 -2.98
C ALA A 238 -16.81 -15.92 -4.48
N GLU A 239 -17.67 -16.87 -4.89
CA GLU A 239 -18.14 -16.97 -6.28
C GLU A 239 -19.05 -15.83 -6.70
N ARG A 240 -19.81 -15.26 -5.79
CA ARG A 240 -20.65 -14.09 -6.07
C ARG A 240 -19.83 -12.79 -6.19
N MET A 241 -18.70 -12.70 -5.49
CA MET A 241 -17.80 -11.55 -5.57
C MET A 241 -16.92 -11.64 -6.82
N THR A 242 -17.02 -10.66 -7.72
CA THR A 242 -16.34 -10.67 -9.03
C THR A 242 -15.20 -9.70 -9.16
N HIS A 243 -15.08 -8.73 -8.26
CA HIS A 243 -14.09 -7.65 -8.30
C HIS A 243 -13.10 -7.65 -7.13
N VAL A 244 -13.28 -8.55 -6.16
CA VAL A 244 -12.39 -8.72 -5.00
C VAL A 244 -11.99 -10.19 -4.84
N LEU A 245 -10.91 -10.46 -4.09
CA LEU A 245 -10.61 -11.82 -3.65
C LEU A 245 -11.35 -12.14 -2.34
N ALA A 246 -11.62 -13.42 -2.10
CA ALA A 246 -12.12 -13.87 -0.82
C ALA A 246 -11.22 -13.39 0.33
N PRO A 247 -11.76 -12.71 1.35
CA PRO A 247 -10.96 -12.22 2.46
C PRO A 247 -10.47 -13.40 3.32
N LYS A 248 -9.25 -13.27 3.84
CA LYS A 248 -8.64 -14.19 4.82
C LYS A 248 -8.85 -13.61 6.21
N PRO A 249 -9.69 -14.21 7.04
CA PRO A 249 -10.09 -13.60 8.31
C PRO A 249 -8.97 -13.58 9.36
N GLY A 250 -8.01 -14.53 9.33
CA GLY A 250 -7.02 -14.72 10.39
C GLY A 250 -6.32 -13.44 10.82
N GLY A 251 -5.75 -12.69 9.88
CA GLY A 251 -5.04 -11.46 10.20
C GLY A 251 -5.91 -10.37 10.81
N LEU A 252 -7.15 -10.19 10.30
CA LEU A 252 -8.08 -9.20 10.89
C LEU A 252 -8.49 -9.62 12.31
N LEU A 253 -8.83 -10.90 12.51
CA LEU A 253 -9.20 -11.40 13.84
C LEU A 253 -8.07 -11.19 14.84
N ALA A 254 -6.83 -11.52 14.45
CA ALA A 254 -5.65 -11.31 15.28
C ALA A 254 -5.42 -9.82 15.62
N ALA A 255 -5.66 -8.92 14.67
CA ALA A 255 -5.57 -7.47 14.90
C ALA A 255 -6.65 -6.97 15.86
N LEU A 256 -7.90 -7.40 15.68
CA LEU A 256 -9.03 -7.00 16.53
C LEU A 256 -8.90 -7.53 17.98
N ASP A 257 -8.32 -8.71 18.14
CA ASP A 257 -8.06 -9.27 19.47
C ASP A 257 -6.90 -8.54 20.18
N ALA A 258 -5.92 -8.04 19.41
CA ALA A 258 -4.78 -7.29 19.93
C ALA A 258 -5.09 -5.79 20.19
N ALA A 259 -6.08 -5.23 19.50
CA ALA A 259 -6.50 -3.83 19.60
C ALA A 259 -8.01 -3.74 19.88
N PRO A 260 -8.47 -4.08 21.10
CA PRO A 260 -9.89 -4.18 21.42
C PRO A 260 -10.63 -2.84 21.40
N GLU A 261 -9.93 -1.72 21.48
CA GLU A 261 -10.52 -0.37 21.46
C GLU A 261 -10.56 0.24 20.04
N ALA A 262 -9.98 -0.43 19.04
CA ALA A 262 -9.88 0.14 17.70
C ALA A 262 -11.19 0.03 16.93
N ASP A 263 -11.59 1.11 16.26
CA ASP A 263 -12.62 1.07 15.22
C ASP A 263 -12.08 0.37 13.96
N VAL A 264 -12.98 -0.10 13.09
CA VAL A 264 -12.60 -0.64 11.79
C VAL A 264 -12.98 0.33 10.67
N VAL A 265 -12.02 0.58 9.78
CA VAL A 265 -12.26 1.36 8.56
C VAL A 265 -12.12 0.43 7.36
N LEU A 266 -13.20 0.24 6.62
CA LEU A 266 -13.20 -0.52 5.36
C LEU A 266 -12.91 0.46 4.22
N VAL A 267 -12.02 0.08 3.29
CA VAL A 267 -11.63 0.93 2.17
C VAL A 267 -11.77 0.18 0.86
N ALA A 268 -12.60 0.72 -0.02
CA ALA A 268 -12.67 0.33 -1.42
C ALA A 268 -12.05 1.41 -2.30
N HIS A 269 -11.55 1.01 -3.44
CA HIS A 269 -11.08 1.92 -4.48
C HIS A 269 -11.22 1.27 -5.85
N THR A 270 -11.38 2.10 -6.89
CA THR A 270 -11.44 1.65 -8.28
C THR A 270 -10.96 2.74 -9.23
N GLY A 271 -10.65 2.38 -10.47
CA GLY A 271 -10.18 3.30 -11.52
C GLY A 271 -8.83 2.92 -12.12
N LEU A 272 -8.01 2.16 -11.38
CA LEU A 272 -6.70 1.68 -11.82
C LEU A 272 -6.59 0.14 -11.81
N ASP A 273 -7.71 -0.56 -11.74
CA ASP A 273 -7.79 -2.02 -11.57
C ASP A 273 -7.12 -2.82 -12.68
N HIS A 274 -6.94 -2.21 -13.87
CA HIS A 274 -6.27 -2.83 -15.01
C HIS A 274 -4.74 -2.69 -14.98
N LEU A 275 -4.18 -1.88 -14.08
CA LEU A 275 -2.75 -1.65 -13.98
C LEU A 275 -2.10 -2.71 -13.08
N THR A 276 -1.92 -3.90 -13.64
CA THR A 276 -1.38 -5.05 -12.90
C THR A 276 0.13 -5.20 -13.02
N GLY A 277 0.75 -4.50 -13.97
CA GLY A 277 2.19 -4.57 -14.21
C GLY A 277 2.75 -3.35 -14.95
N VAL A 278 4.08 -3.31 -15.07
CA VAL A 278 4.81 -2.20 -15.71
C VAL A 278 4.37 -1.97 -17.15
N ALA A 279 4.06 -3.04 -17.90
CA ALA A 279 3.59 -2.95 -19.27
C ALA A 279 2.21 -2.25 -19.38
N ASP A 280 1.34 -2.47 -18.39
CA ASP A 280 0.02 -1.84 -18.35
C ASP A 280 0.14 -0.36 -18.00
N ILE A 281 1.00 -0.04 -17.02
CA ILE A 281 1.35 1.35 -16.68
C ILE A 281 1.90 2.07 -17.92
N TRP A 282 2.86 1.46 -18.63
CA TRP A 282 3.41 2.00 -19.86
C TRP A 282 2.34 2.31 -20.91
N ARG A 283 1.42 1.38 -21.15
CA ARG A 283 0.34 1.56 -22.14
C ARG A 283 -0.66 2.63 -21.73
N ALA A 284 -0.89 2.78 -20.43
CA ALA A 284 -1.86 3.73 -19.88
C ALA A 284 -1.35 5.19 -19.82
N LEU A 285 -0.05 5.42 -20.05
CA LEU A 285 0.51 6.79 -19.96
C LEU A 285 0.17 7.70 -21.17
N PRO A 286 -0.14 8.97 -20.96
CA PRO A 286 -0.57 9.57 -19.69
C PRO A 286 -1.88 8.95 -19.25
N MET A 287 -2.03 8.73 -17.94
CA MET A 287 -3.15 7.92 -17.46
C MET A 287 -4.49 8.58 -17.75
N ASP A 288 -4.60 9.92 -17.59
CA ASP A 288 -5.88 10.65 -17.69
C ASP A 288 -7.02 9.91 -16.94
N LYS A 289 -6.68 9.34 -15.77
CA LYS A 289 -7.54 8.44 -15.00
C LYS A 289 -7.95 9.07 -13.69
N ARG A 290 -9.08 8.58 -13.19
CA ARG A 290 -9.58 8.92 -11.86
C ARG A 290 -9.52 7.66 -10.99
N LEU A 291 -8.84 7.77 -9.85
CA LEU A 291 -8.92 6.80 -8.75
C LEU A 291 -9.97 7.31 -7.79
N THR A 292 -11.05 6.56 -7.62
CA THR A 292 -12.10 6.88 -6.63
C THR A 292 -11.94 5.95 -5.44
N MET A 293 -11.99 6.51 -4.24
CA MET A 293 -11.90 5.78 -2.97
C MET A 293 -13.20 5.97 -2.18
N ARG A 294 -13.66 4.92 -1.52
CA ARG A 294 -14.78 4.92 -0.59
C ARG A 294 -14.32 4.36 0.75
N TRP A 295 -14.79 4.97 1.82
CA TRP A 295 -14.45 4.64 3.18
C TRP A 295 -15.72 4.38 3.98
N TRP A 296 -15.69 3.38 4.85
CA TRP A 296 -16.75 3.10 5.82
C TRP A 296 -16.09 2.88 7.17
N GLN A 297 -16.43 3.69 8.14
CA GLN A 297 -15.99 3.49 9.52
C GLN A 297 -17.06 2.72 10.29
N VAL A 298 -16.64 1.70 10.99
CA VAL A 298 -17.46 0.87 11.85
C VAL A 298 -16.94 1.01 13.27
N PRO A 299 -17.72 1.62 14.17
CA PRO A 299 -17.34 1.72 15.58
C PRO A 299 -17.12 0.35 16.20
N ARG A 300 -16.18 0.27 17.13
CA ARG A 300 -15.86 -1.02 17.81
C ARG A 300 -17.08 -1.70 18.41
N ALA A 301 -18.01 -0.94 18.94
CA ALA A 301 -19.23 -1.45 19.53
C ALA A 301 -20.17 -2.21 18.55
N GLU A 302 -20.03 -1.94 17.25
CA GLU A 302 -20.82 -2.58 16.20
C GLU A 302 -20.14 -3.83 15.62
N ILE A 303 -18.90 -4.10 16.01
CA ILE A 303 -18.14 -5.25 15.51
C ILE A 303 -18.49 -6.47 16.38
N PRO A 304 -18.88 -7.61 15.79
CA PRO A 304 -19.18 -8.81 16.54
C PRO A 304 -18.02 -9.24 17.44
N THR A 305 -18.30 -9.88 18.56
CA THR A 305 -17.30 -10.41 19.49
C THR A 305 -16.99 -11.88 19.21
N ASP A 306 -17.97 -12.64 18.76
CA ASP A 306 -17.82 -14.04 18.39
C ASP A 306 -16.98 -14.22 17.12
N ARG A 307 -16.17 -15.26 17.08
CA ARG A 307 -15.24 -15.53 15.98
C ARG A 307 -15.95 -15.76 14.64
N ASP A 308 -16.98 -16.62 14.65
CA ASP A 308 -17.69 -16.98 13.42
C ASP A 308 -18.54 -15.81 12.93
N ALA A 309 -19.17 -15.06 13.85
CA ALA A 309 -19.89 -13.84 13.53
C ALA A 309 -18.97 -12.77 12.93
N ARG A 310 -17.70 -12.63 13.41
CA ARG A 310 -16.72 -11.73 12.79
C ARG A 310 -16.32 -12.17 11.39
N ILE A 311 -16.22 -13.46 11.13
CA ILE A 311 -15.94 -13.98 9.79
C ILE A 311 -17.10 -13.64 8.84
N ASP A 312 -18.32 -13.87 9.26
CA ASP A 312 -19.53 -13.53 8.47
C ASP A 312 -19.63 -12.04 8.23
N TRP A 313 -19.35 -11.23 9.24
CA TRP A 313 -19.31 -9.77 9.16
C TRP A 313 -18.28 -9.29 8.14
N LEU A 314 -17.05 -9.85 8.15
CA LEU A 314 -15.99 -9.52 7.20
C LEU A 314 -16.41 -9.87 5.76
N TYR A 315 -17.00 -11.04 5.54
CA TYR A 315 -17.52 -11.44 4.23
C TYR A 315 -18.63 -10.51 3.75
N GLY A 316 -19.55 -10.10 4.64
CA GLY A 316 -20.60 -9.12 4.33
C GLY A 316 -20.04 -7.78 3.85
N TRP A 317 -19.00 -7.30 4.50
CA TRP A 317 -18.29 -6.09 4.06
C TRP A 317 -17.58 -6.29 2.71
N TRP A 318 -16.99 -7.45 2.46
CA TRP A 318 -16.37 -7.73 1.17
C TRP A 318 -17.40 -7.80 0.02
N GLU A 319 -18.58 -8.33 0.28
CA GLU A 319 -19.71 -8.28 -0.67
C GLU A 319 -20.14 -6.83 -0.93
N THR A 320 -20.20 -5.98 0.08
CA THR A 320 -20.48 -4.54 -0.05
C THR A 320 -19.41 -3.82 -0.88
N ILE A 321 -18.14 -4.11 -0.62
CA ILE A 321 -17.03 -3.55 -1.39
C ILE A 321 -17.08 -4.02 -2.85
N ASP A 322 -17.36 -5.30 -3.11
CA ASP A 322 -17.50 -5.85 -4.45
C ASP A 322 -18.61 -5.16 -5.25
N ALA A 323 -19.79 -4.99 -4.61
CA ALA A 323 -20.92 -4.30 -5.22
C ALA A 323 -20.60 -2.83 -5.54
N TRP A 324 -19.97 -2.11 -4.58
CA TRP A 324 -19.56 -0.72 -4.81
C TRP A 324 -18.55 -0.61 -5.96
N VAL A 325 -17.58 -1.52 -6.05
CA VAL A 325 -16.63 -1.56 -7.17
C VAL A 325 -17.33 -1.83 -8.49
N ALA A 326 -18.30 -2.75 -8.53
CA ALA A 326 -19.09 -3.04 -9.72
C ALA A 326 -19.83 -1.80 -10.25
N GLU A 327 -20.40 -1.00 -9.34
CA GLU A 327 -21.15 0.22 -9.68
C GLU A 327 -20.26 1.40 -10.09
N ASN A 328 -19.05 1.51 -9.51
CA ASN A 328 -18.21 2.69 -9.63
C ASN A 328 -16.99 2.51 -10.55
N ARG A 329 -16.72 1.28 -11.03
CA ARG A 329 -15.60 1.07 -11.95
C ARG A 329 -15.86 1.75 -13.29
N PRO A 330 -14.86 2.44 -13.88
CA PRO A 330 -15.02 3.05 -15.18
C PRO A 330 -15.36 2.02 -16.28
N GLU A 331 -16.26 2.38 -17.18
CA GLU A 331 -16.69 1.51 -18.31
C GLU A 331 -15.54 1.22 -19.30
N ASP A 332 -14.56 2.13 -19.38
CA ASP A 332 -13.41 2.02 -20.28
C ASP A 332 -12.29 1.09 -19.78
N LEU A 333 -12.47 0.49 -18.59
CA LEU A 333 -11.53 -0.53 -18.11
C LEU A 333 -11.67 -1.80 -18.97
N PRO A 334 -10.61 -2.22 -19.69
CA PRO A 334 -10.68 -3.45 -20.47
C PRO A 334 -10.99 -4.62 -19.52
N PRO A 335 -11.82 -5.59 -19.97
CA PRO A 335 -12.03 -6.81 -19.20
C PRO A 335 -10.67 -7.44 -18.92
N GLY A 336 -10.44 -7.87 -17.69
CA GLY A 336 -9.18 -8.45 -17.26
C GLY A 336 -8.75 -9.55 -18.22
N ARG A 337 -7.60 -9.36 -18.89
CA ARG A 337 -7.10 -10.40 -19.80
C ARG A 337 -6.76 -11.62 -18.97
N SER A 338 -7.52 -12.70 -19.19
CA SER A 338 -7.08 -14.04 -18.82
C SER A 338 -5.81 -14.35 -19.63
N ARG A 339 -4.67 -14.41 -18.97
CA ARG A 339 -3.47 -15.09 -19.46
C ARG A 339 -3.25 -16.34 -18.64
#